data_7ba354e708e564858d75518f98abfddd
#
_entry.id   7ba354e708e564858d75518f98abfddd
#
_cell.length_a   1.000
_cell.length_b   1.000
_cell.length_c   1.000
_cell.angle_alpha   90.00
_cell.angle_beta   90.00
_cell.angle_gamma   90.00
#
_symmetry.space_group_name_H-M   'P 1'
#
loop_
_entity.id
_entity.type
_entity.pdbx_description
1 polymer ?
#
loop_
_entity_poly.entity_id
_entity_poly.type
_entity_poly.pdbx_seq_one_letter_code
_entity_poly.pdbx_strand_id
1 'polypeptide(L)'
;PFRRATTCGPISKTGDAMRLLIQRVREASVTIGGVCCSRIGAGLLVFVGVGTEDTDEDLEYLAGKLVRLRIFDDEAGVMNLDLLQTGGEVLVVSQFTLQASTRKGNRPSYIHAAPEPVSRPLYERFVERVAALVGKPVATGRFGADMQVALVNDGPVTIWMDSKNRD
;
A
#
# COMPACT_ATOMS: atom_id res chain seq x y z
N PRO A 1 5.03 -23.86 -47.27
CA PRO A 1 5.62 -22.93 -46.34
C PRO A 1 4.91 -23.03 -44.99
N PHE A 2 5.55 -23.70 -44.04
CA PHE A 2 5.03 -23.92 -42.72
C PHE A 2 5.19 -22.61 -41.94
N ARG A 3 4.09 -22.01 -41.50
CA ARG A 3 4.11 -20.94 -40.51
C ARG A 3 4.55 -21.54 -39.18
N ARG A 4 5.67 -21.05 -38.67
CA ARG A 4 6.11 -21.36 -37.29
C ARG A 4 5.05 -20.87 -36.30
N ALA A 5 4.57 -21.78 -35.49
CA ALA A 5 3.77 -21.45 -34.31
C ALA A 5 4.60 -20.56 -33.39
N THR A 6 4.11 -19.35 -33.14
CA THR A 6 4.66 -18.46 -32.10
C THR A 6 4.36 -19.13 -30.79
N THR A 7 5.38 -19.65 -30.13
CA THR A 7 5.27 -20.12 -28.76
C THR A 7 4.88 -18.93 -27.88
N CYS A 8 3.67 -18.97 -27.38
CA CYS A 8 3.24 -18.11 -26.30
C CYS A 8 4.22 -18.32 -25.14
N GLY A 9 5.01 -17.31 -24.83
CA GLY A 9 5.88 -17.33 -23.68
C GLY A 9 5.06 -17.61 -22.41
N PRO A 10 5.69 -18.10 -21.33
CA PRO A 10 4.98 -18.42 -20.10
C PRO A 10 4.19 -17.19 -19.67
N ILE A 11 2.87 -17.37 -19.52
CA ILE A 11 2.02 -16.39 -18.87
C ILE A 11 2.68 -16.15 -17.53
N SER A 12 3.20 -14.95 -17.34
CA SER A 12 3.69 -14.49 -16.03
C SER A 12 2.59 -14.84 -15.03
N LYS A 13 2.86 -15.81 -14.18
CA LYS A 13 2.05 -15.99 -12.99
C LYS A 13 2.16 -14.67 -12.28
N THR A 14 1.07 -13.91 -12.23
CA THR A 14 0.96 -12.78 -11.32
C THR A 14 1.10 -13.40 -9.94
N GLY A 15 2.34 -13.53 -9.50
CA GLY A 15 2.66 -14.09 -8.21
C GLY A 15 2.06 -13.23 -7.13
N ASP A 16 1.77 -13.83 -6.02
CA ASP A 16 1.34 -13.14 -4.82
C ASP A 16 2.38 -12.05 -4.51
N ALA A 17 1.95 -10.81 -4.47
CA ALA A 17 2.83 -9.67 -4.35
C ALA A 17 2.35 -8.74 -3.25
N MET A 18 3.27 -8.11 -2.55
CA MET A 18 2.93 -7.03 -1.63
C MET A 18 2.34 -5.86 -2.40
N ARG A 19 1.23 -5.33 -1.92
CA ARG A 19 0.44 -4.30 -2.58
C ARG A 19 0.18 -3.13 -1.67
N LEU A 20 0.28 -1.94 -2.23
CA LEU A 20 -0.10 -0.70 -1.57
C LEU A 20 -1.21 -0.02 -2.35
N LEU A 21 -2.20 0.49 -1.61
CA LEU A 21 -3.10 1.52 -2.10
C LEU A 21 -2.81 2.80 -1.33
N ILE A 22 -2.40 3.83 -2.05
CA ILE A 22 -1.89 5.08 -1.51
C ILE A 22 -2.87 6.19 -1.86
N GLN A 23 -3.29 6.96 -0.86
CA GLN A 23 -4.13 8.13 -1.08
C GLN A 23 -3.48 9.37 -0.44
N ARG A 24 -3.31 10.41 -1.24
CA ARG A 24 -2.92 11.72 -0.73
C ARG A 24 -4.11 12.32 0.03
N VAL A 25 -3.89 12.73 1.27
CA VAL A 25 -4.97 13.19 2.14
C VAL A 25 -4.68 14.54 2.77
N ARG A 26 -5.75 15.28 3.07
CA ARG A 26 -5.72 16.44 3.96
C ARG A 26 -5.74 16.01 5.42
N GLU A 27 -6.47 14.94 5.69
CA GLU A 27 -6.55 14.30 7.00
C GLU A 27 -7.01 12.85 6.83
N ALA A 28 -6.61 12.00 7.75
CA ALA A 28 -7.14 10.65 7.87
C ALA A 28 -7.11 10.19 9.33
N SER A 29 -7.99 9.26 9.67
CA SER A 29 -8.07 8.71 11.01
C SER A 29 -8.57 7.28 11.03
N VAL A 30 -8.22 6.54 12.09
CA VAL A 30 -8.72 5.21 12.38
C VAL A 30 -9.48 5.22 13.69
N THR A 31 -10.70 4.70 13.65
CA THR A 31 -11.56 4.54 14.83
C THR A 31 -11.84 3.05 15.02
N ILE A 32 -11.73 2.56 16.24
CA ILE A 32 -11.99 1.19 16.65
C ILE A 32 -12.93 1.22 17.85
N GLY A 33 -14.08 0.54 17.74
CA GLY A 33 -15.06 0.51 18.82
C GLY A 33 -15.53 1.90 19.28
N GLY A 34 -15.64 2.85 18.37
CA GLY A 34 -16.06 4.23 18.66
C GLY A 34 -14.95 5.14 19.19
N VAL A 35 -13.72 4.63 19.36
CA VAL A 35 -12.57 5.39 19.86
C VAL A 35 -11.59 5.67 18.73
N CYS A 36 -11.22 6.94 18.53
CA CYS A 36 -10.18 7.33 17.59
C CYS A 36 -8.81 6.87 18.11
N CYS A 37 -8.20 5.91 17.39
CA CYS A 37 -6.91 5.32 17.76
C CYS A 37 -5.72 6.08 17.18
N SER A 38 -5.88 6.64 15.97
CA SER A 38 -4.84 7.38 15.30
C SER A 38 -5.42 8.40 14.34
N ARG A 39 -4.67 9.46 14.10
CA ARG A 39 -5.04 10.55 13.19
C ARG A 39 -3.80 11.18 12.60
N ILE A 40 -3.89 11.59 11.34
CA ILE A 40 -2.88 12.41 10.65
C ILE A 40 -3.55 13.64 10.02
N GLY A 41 -2.75 14.69 9.81
CA GLY A 41 -3.07 15.80 8.94
C GLY A 41 -2.69 15.51 7.48
N ALA A 42 -2.19 16.53 6.79
CA ALA A 42 -1.76 16.39 5.40
C ALA A 42 -0.64 15.35 5.24
N GLY A 43 -0.80 14.48 4.27
CA GLY A 43 0.15 13.41 3.99
C GLY A 43 -0.44 12.26 3.19
N LEU A 44 -0.10 11.04 3.57
CA LEU A 44 -0.50 9.82 2.88
C LEU A 44 -1.22 8.84 3.81
N LEU A 45 -2.36 8.35 3.35
CA LEU A 45 -2.99 7.13 3.87
C LEU A 45 -2.55 5.97 2.98
N VAL A 46 -2.02 4.91 3.60
CA VAL A 46 -1.46 3.77 2.90
C VAL A 46 -2.08 2.48 3.41
N PHE A 47 -2.78 1.78 2.54
CA PHE A 47 -3.26 0.41 2.80
C PHE A 47 -2.22 -0.59 2.32
N VAL A 48 -1.93 -1.60 3.14
CA VAL A 48 -0.90 -2.62 2.87
C VAL A 48 -1.53 -4.01 2.84
N GLY A 49 -1.41 -4.68 1.72
CA GLY A 49 -1.77 -6.09 1.57
C GLY A 49 -0.52 -6.95 1.34
N VAL A 50 -0.35 -7.98 2.16
CA VAL A 50 0.78 -8.90 2.07
C VAL A 50 0.35 -10.18 1.37
N GLY A 51 1.10 -10.60 0.36
CA GLY A 51 0.91 -11.87 -0.36
C GLY A 51 1.71 -13.02 0.27
N THR A 52 1.36 -14.25 -0.09
CA THR A 52 1.94 -15.46 0.52
C THR A 52 3.43 -15.64 0.27
N GLU A 53 3.97 -15.05 -0.81
CA GLU A 53 5.38 -15.19 -1.22
C GLU A 53 6.20 -13.93 -1.00
N ASP A 54 5.69 -12.96 -0.25
CA ASP A 54 6.38 -11.70 -0.03
C ASP A 54 7.56 -11.87 0.93
N THR A 55 8.59 -11.08 0.65
CA THR A 55 9.85 -11.04 1.39
C THR A 55 10.22 -9.61 1.79
N ASP A 56 11.31 -9.46 2.53
CA ASP A 56 11.86 -8.15 2.88
C ASP A 56 12.27 -7.32 1.64
N GLU A 57 12.61 -7.97 0.53
CA GLU A 57 12.89 -7.26 -0.74
C GLU A 57 11.66 -6.52 -1.27
N ASP A 58 10.48 -7.16 -1.22
CA ASP A 58 9.22 -6.53 -1.60
C ASP A 58 8.91 -5.31 -0.72
N LEU A 59 9.09 -5.47 0.58
CA LEU A 59 8.92 -4.42 1.58
C LEU A 59 9.86 -3.24 1.34
N GLU A 60 11.15 -3.49 1.15
CA GLU A 60 12.16 -2.44 0.92
C GLU A 60 11.87 -1.65 -0.36
N TYR A 61 11.50 -2.34 -1.42
CA TYR A 61 11.13 -1.70 -2.68
C TYR A 61 9.93 -0.76 -2.49
N LEU A 62 8.85 -1.25 -1.89
CA LEU A 62 7.62 -0.47 -1.73
C LEU A 62 7.79 0.68 -0.74
N ALA A 63 8.47 0.47 0.38
CA ALA A 63 8.72 1.53 1.37
C ALA A 63 9.58 2.66 0.77
N GLY A 64 10.66 2.30 0.08
CA GLY A 64 11.52 3.26 -0.58
C GLY A 64 10.82 4.04 -1.69
N LYS A 65 9.96 3.36 -2.46
CA LYS A 65 9.18 4.01 -3.52
C LYS A 65 8.12 4.93 -2.95
N LEU A 66 7.39 4.48 -1.92
CA LEU A 66 6.33 5.23 -1.26
C LEU A 66 6.79 6.63 -0.84
N VAL A 67 7.91 6.72 -0.13
CA VAL A 67 8.37 8.00 0.43
C VAL A 67 8.92 8.95 -0.63
N ARG A 68 9.25 8.45 -1.81
CA ARG A 68 9.80 9.22 -2.94
C ARG A 68 8.80 9.48 -4.06
N LEU A 69 7.55 9.06 -3.92
CA LEU A 69 6.52 9.40 -4.89
C LEU A 69 6.33 10.92 -4.95
N ARG A 70 6.51 11.47 -6.12
CA ARG A 70 6.44 12.92 -6.36
C ARG A 70 5.00 13.33 -6.69
N ILE A 71 4.13 13.23 -5.71
CA ILE A 71 2.68 13.42 -5.84
C ILE A 71 2.14 14.59 -5.02
N PHE A 72 3.00 15.41 -4.46
CA PHE A 72 2.63 16.65 -3.79
C PHE A 72 2.95 17.84 -4.69
N ASP A 73 2.07 18.83 -4.67
CA ASP A 73 2.20 20.01 -5.51
C ASP A 73 3.38 20.88 -5.05
N ASP A 74 4.14 21.39 -6.02
CA ASP A 74 5.12 22.44 -5.82
C ASP A 74 4.48 23.83 -5.86
N GLU A 75 5.29 24.88 -5.78
CA GLU A 75 4.82 26.27 -5.82
C GLU A 75 4.10 26.63 -7.14
N ALA A 76 4.36 25.90 -8.22
CA ALA A 76 3.71 26.06 -9.51
C ALA A 76 2.41 25.26 -9.64
N GLY A 77 2.00 24.51 -8.59
CA GLY A 77 0.82 23.65 -8.62
C GLY A 77 1.01 22.37 -9.40
N VAL A 78 2.26 21.93 -9.59
CA VAL A 78 2.61 20.71 -10.32
C VAL A 78 2.99 19.61 -9.32
N MET A 79 2.47 18.40 -9.49
CA MET A 79 2.88 17.24 -8.69
C MET A 79 4.35 16.91 -8.92
N ASN A 80 5.20 17.34 -8.01
CA ASN A 80 6.65 17.34 -8.15
C ASN A 80 7.40 17.01 -6.86
N LEU A 81 6.82 17.30 -5.71
CA LEU A 81 7.43 17.09 -4.41
C LEU A 81 7.07 15.71 -3.85
N ASP A 82 7.99 15.10 -3.15
CA ASP A 82 7.76 13.85 -2.42
C ASP A 82 7.40 14.11 -0.95
N LEU A 83 7.08 13.04 -0.24
CA LEU A 83 6.72 13.09 1.17
C LEU A 83 7.83 13.67 2.06
N LEU A 84 9.09 13.36 1.75
CA LEU A 84 10.24 13.83 2.53
C LEU A 84 10.43 15.34 2.39
N GLN A 85 10.18 15.88 1.21
CA GLN A 85 10.27 17.32 0.94
C GLN A 85 9.15 18.12 1.60
N THR A 86 7.93 17.56 1.65
CA THR A 86 6.78 18.25 2.24
C THR A 86 6.70 18.11 3.76
N GLY A 87 7.36 17.11 4.34
CA GLY A 87 7.24 16.79 5.76
C GLY A 87 5.87 16.27 6.16
N GLY A 88 5.09 15.74 5.20
CA GLY A 88 3.78 15.17 5.46
C GLY A 88 3.81 13.97 6.40
N GLU A 89 2.65 13.63 6.95
CA GLU A 89 2.45 12.50 7.84
C GLU A 89 2.03 11.25 7.08
N VAL A 90 2.21 10.08 7.69
CA VAL A 90 1.78 8.80 7.10
C VAL A 90 0.91 8.04 8.10
N LEU A 91 -0.21 7.52 7.61
CA LEU A 91 -1.06 6.55 8.31
C LEU A 91 -1.06 5.25 7.53
N VAL A 92 -0.55 4.17 8.13
CA VAL A 92 -0.48 2.85 7.51
C VAL A 92 -1.50 1.91 8.12
N VAL A 93 -2.32 1.30 7.29
CA VAL A 93 -3.39 0.37 7.67
C VAL A 93 -3.21 -0.96 6.94
N SER A 94 -3.23 -2.07 7.67
CA SER A 94 -3.23 -3.39 7.06
C SER A 94 -4.55 -3.66 6.33
N GLN A 95 -4.47 -4.21 5.11
CA GLN A 95 -5.63 -4.44 4.25
C GLN A 95 -5.41 -5.71 3.42
N PHE A 96 -5.73 -6.88 3.97
CA PHE A 96 -5.54 -8.16 3.26
C PHE A 96 -6.42 -8.26 2.01
N THR A 97 -7.53 -7.55 1.95
CA THR A 97 -8.45 -7.56 0.81
C THR A 97 -7.85 -6.99 -0.47
N LEU A 98 -6.68 -6.30 -0.40
CA LEU A 98 -5.92 -5.94 -1.58
C LEU A 98 -5.41 -7.17 -2.36
N GLN A 99 -5.39 -8.34 -1.72
CA GLN A 99 -5.04 -9.63 -2.34
C GLN A 99 -6.25 -10.35 -2.92
N ALA A 100 -7.41 -9.72 -2.96
CA ALA A 100 -8.64 -10.31 -3.47
C ALA A 100 -8.51 -10.71 -4.94
N SER A 101 -8.97 -11.91 -5.26
CA SER A 101 -9.24 -12.34 -6.63
C SER A 101 -10.74 -12.30 -6.89
N THR A 102 -11.14 -11.55 -7.89
CA THR A 102 -12.54 -11.42 -8.34
C THR A 102 -12.77 -12.12 -9.67
N ARG A 103 -11.85 -13.00 -10.07
CA ARG A 103 -11.84 -13.65 -11.39
C ARG A 103 -13.04 -14.57 -11.61
N LYS A 104 -13.52 -15.23 -10.55
CA LYS A 104 -14.63 -16.17 -10.62
C LYS A 104 -15.72 -15.80 -9.63
N GLY A 105 -16.94 -15.60 -10.16
CA GLY A 105 -18.10 -15.28 -9.34
C GLY A 105 -18.02 -13.93 -8.65
N ASN A 106 -18.98 -13.67 -7.76
CA ASN A 106 -19.13 -12.37 -7.09
C ASN A 106 -18.58 -12.36 -5.66
N ARG A 107 -18.19 -13.52 -5.12
CA ARG A 107 -17.53 -13.62 -3.84
C ARG A 107 -16.02 -13.57 -4.03
N PRO A 108 -15.32 -12.54 -3.53
CA PRO A 108 -13.87 -12.46 -3.65
C PRO A 108 -13.17 -13.65 -2.98
N SER A 109 -12.10 -14.13 -3.59
CA SER A 109 -11.22 -15.14 -3.01
C SER A 109 -9.97 -14.46 -2.45
N TYR A 110 -9.56 -14.88 -1.27
CA TYR A 110 -8.37 -14.32 -0.58
C TYR A 110 -7.24 -15.35 -0.45
N ILE A 111 -7.19 -16.34 -1.34
CA ILE A 111 -6.17 -17.40 -1.31
C ILE A 111 -4.75 -16.87 -1.46
N HIS A 112 -4.58 -15.68 -2.03
CA HIS A 112 -3.29 -15.02 -2.23
C HIS A 112 -2.87 -14.14 -1.04
N ALA A 113 -3.77 -13.92 -0.08
CA ALA A 113 -3.44 -13.18 1.13
C ALA A 113 -2.61 -14.05 2.09
N ALA A 114 -1.48 -13.51 2.56
CA ALA A 114 -0.68 -14.20 3.56
C ALA A 114 -1.46 -14.34 4.88
N PRO A 115 -1.35 -15.50 5.56
CA PRO A 115 -1.93 -15.67 6.88
C PRO A 115 -1.23 -14.79 7.92
N GLU A 116 -1.92 -14.51 9.03
CA GLU A 116 -1.43 -13.58 10.07
C GLU A 116 0.03 -13.86 10.53
N PRO A 117 0.46 -15.11 10.78
CA PRO A 117 1.83 -15.38 11.20
C PRO A 117 2.91 -14.91 10.21
N VAL A 118 2.56 -14.73 8.93
CA VAL A 118 3.44 -14.23 7.87
C VAL A 118 3.20 -12.74 7.62
N SER A 119 1.94 -12.33 7.49
CA SER A 119 1.59 -10.96 7.09
C SER A 119 1.85 -9.94 8.19
N ARG A 120 1.59 -10.26 9.45
CA ARG A 120 1.76 -9.33 10.56
C ARG A 120 3.21 -8.89 10.76
N PRO A 121 4.21 -9.79 10.82
CA PRO A 121 5.61 -9.36 10.93
C PRO A 121 6.09 -8.53 9.75
N LEU A 122 5.68 -8.85 8.52
CA LEU A 122 6.03 -8.07 7.32
C LEU A 122 5.38 -6.67 7.37
N TYR A 123 4.12 -6.60 7.77
CA TYR A 123 3.43 -5.32 7.96
C TYR A 123 4.13 -4.46 9.01
N GLU A 124 4.47 -5.01 10.17
CA GLU A 124 5.16 -4.28 11.24
C GLU A 124 6.52 -3.77 10.78
N ARG A 125 7.31 -4.60 10.09
CA ARG A 125 8.59 -4.17 9.50
C ARG A 125 8.42 -3.10 8.42
N PHE A 126 7.36 -3.17 7.63
CA PHE A 126 7.04 -2.11 6.66
C PHE A 126 6.80 -0.77 7.36
N VAL A 127 6.01 -0.75 8.43
CA VAL A 127 5.77 0.44 9.25
C VAL A 127 7.07 1.00 9.81
N GLU A 128 7.90 0.15 10.41
CA GLU A 128 9.21 0.54 10.96
C GLU A 128 10.13 1.11 9.87
N ARG A 129 10.12 0.49 8.69
CA ARG A 129 10.95 0.95 7.58
C ARG A 129 10.52 2.32 7.06
N VAL A 130 9.23 2.53 6.88
CA VAL A 130 8.69 3.84 6.49
C VAL A 130 9.03 4.89 7.54
N ALA A 131 8.84 4.58 8.82
CA ALA A 131 9.20 5.49 9.92
C ALA A 131 10.68 5.88 9.89
N ALA A 132 11.58 4.91 9.65
CA ALA A 132 13.01 5.18 9.52
C ALA A 132 13.32 6.08 8.31
N LEU A 133 12.67 5.88 7.17
CA LEU A 133 12.87 6.68 5.96
C LEU A 133 12.35 8.11 6.10
N VAL A 134 11.21 8.31 6.77
CA VAL A 134 10.66 9.65 6.99
C VAL A 134 11.26 10.36 8.20
N GLY A 135 11.96 9.63 9.07
CA GLY A 135 12.63 10.19 10.25
C GLY A 135 11.69 10.60 11.39
N LYS A 136 10.48 10.09 11.41
CA LYS A 136 9.49 10.34 12.47
C LYS A 136 8.49 9.18 12.59
N PRO A 137 7.76 9.06 13.72
CA PRO A 137 6.75 8.02 13.88
C PRO A 137 5.69 8.04 12.80
N VAL A 138 5.25 6.86 12.42
CA VAL A 138 4.16 6.63 11.47
C VAL A 138 2.92 6.23 12.26
N ALA A 139 1.78 6.85 11.97
CA ALA A 139 0.51 6.46 12.55
C ALA A 139 0.04 5.13 11.94
N THR A 140 -0.61 4.30 12.74
CA THR A 140 -1.11 3.00 12.31
C THR A 140 -2.53 2.75 12.82
N GLY A 141 -3.24 1.82 12.15
CA GLY A 141 -4.38 1.14 12.74
C GLY A 141 -3.92 0.04 13.72
N ARG A 142 -4.82 -0.91 13.95
CA ARG A 142 -4.51 -2.12 14.71
C ARG A 142 -4.69 -3.32 13.81
N PHE A 143 -3.65 -4.12 13.65
CA PHE A 143 -3.68 -5.31 12.80
C PHE A 143 -4.82 -6.25 13.22
N GLY A 144 -5.64 -6.67 12.25
CA GLY A 144 -6.74 -7.61 12.46
C GLY A 144 -7.99 -7.04 13.15
N ALA A 145 -8.00 -5.77 13.52
CA ALA A 145 -9.17 -5.14 14.12
C ALA A 145 -10.21 -4.72 13.08
N ASP A 146 -11.45 -4.60 13.51
CA ASP A 146 -12.49 -3.90 12.75
C ASP A 146 -12.28 -2.39 12.89
N MET A 147 -11.87 -1.76 11.81
CA MET A 147 -11.47 -0.36 11.77
C MET A 147 -12.39 0.46 10.89
N GLN A 148 -12.76 1.63 11.37
CA GLN A 148 -13.39 2.67 10.56
C GLN A 148 -12.32 3.67 10.15
N VAL A 149 -12.02 3.71 8.86
CA VAL A 149 -10.99 4.58 8.30
C VAL A 149 -11.66 5.76 7.62
N ALA A 150 -11.50 6.94 8.20
CA ALA A 150 -11.99 8.18 7.64
C ALA A 150 -10.86 8.95 6.97
N LEU A 151 -11.14 9.59 5.86
CA LEU A 151 -10.14 10.39 5.12
C LEU A 151 -10.81 11.48 4.29
N VAL A 152 -10.02 12.51 3.99
CA VAL A 152 -10.33 13.48 2.93
C VAL A 152 -9.23 13.37 1.89
N ASN A 153 -9.54 12.75 0.75
CA ASN A 153 -8.60 12.64 -0.35
C ASN A 153 -8.37 14.02 -0.97
N ASP A 154 -7.11 14.37 -1.09
CA ASP A 154 -6.70 15.67 -1.62
C ASP A 154 -6.29 15.55 -3.08
N GLY A 155 -7.21 15.95 -3.97
CA GLY A 155 -6.91 15.94 -5.39
C GLY A 155 -8.09 15.61 -6.31
N PRO A 156 -8.62 14.39 -6.40
CA PRO A 156 -8.18 13.15 -5.76
C PRO A 156 -6.86 12.62 -6.33
N VAL A 157 -6.06 12.01 -5.46
CA VAL A 157 -4.84 11.28 -5.83
C VAL A 157 -4.84 9.94 -5.13
N THR A 158 -4.92 8.87 -5.91
CA THR A 158 -4.96 7.49 -5.45
C THR A 158 -4.08 6.65 -6.36
N ILE A 159 -3.10 5.96 -5.78
CA ILE A 159 -2.08 5.22 -6.52
C ILE A 159 -2.01 3.78 -6.01
N TRP A 160 -2.01 2.85 -6.94
CA TRP A 160 -1.78 1.44 -6.72
C TRP A 160 -0.32 1.10 -6.97
N MET A 161 0.28 0.30 -6.09
CA MET A 161 1.60 -0.27 -6.30
C MET A 161 1.61 -1.75 -5.98
N ASP A 162 2.32 -2.50 -6.80
CA ASP A 162 2.54 -3.95 -6.65
C ASP A 162 4.05 -4.22 -6.71
N SER A 163 4.58 -4.99 -5.76
CA SER A 163 6.02 -5.21 -5.65
C SER A 163 6.61 -6.03 -6.80
N LYS A 164 5.79 -6.85 -7.46
CA LYS A 164 6.21 -7.75 -8.54
C LYS A 164 5.75 -7.30 -9.93
N ASN A 165 4.64 -6.58 -9.98
CA ASN A 165 4.16 -5.93 -11.21
C ASN A 165 4.35 -4.41 -11.08
N ARG A 166 5.54 -3.97 -11.47
CA ARG A 166 6.05 -2.61 -11.23
C ARG A 166 5.74 -1.62 -12.36
N ASP A 167 4.61 -1.81 -13.02
CA ASP A 167 4.16 -0.97 -14.14
C ASP A 167 3.69 0.42 -13.67
#